data_83ca1acbed2eff6aeeba9fbdc9deb9f5
#
_entry.id   83ca1acbed2eff6aeeba9fbdc9deb9f5
#
_cell.length_a   1.000
_cell.length_b   1.000
_cell.length_c   1.000
_cell.angle_alpha   90.00
_cell.angle_beta   90.00
_cell.angle_gamma   90.00
#
_symmetry.space_group_name_H-M   'P 1'
#
loop_
_entity.id
_entity.type
_entity.pdbx_description
1 polymer ?
#
loop_
_entity_poly.entity_id
_entity_poly.type
_entity_poly.pdbx_seq_one_letter_code
_entity_poly.pdbx_strand_id
1 'polypeptide(L)'
;MTLRLGDTAPDFTQDSSIGKIKFHEWAGDSWVVLFSHPADFTPVCTTELGLTAKLKPEFDKRNVKAIALSVDPADKHVEWIKDIEATQKTVVGFPIVADADKSVSTLYDMIHPNQSATATVRSLFVIDPQKKIRLTITYPMSTGRNFDEVLRVIDALQLTDGYTLSLIHI
;
A
#
# COMPACT_ATOMS: atom_id res chain seq x y z
N MET A 1 -7.83 17.04 1.78
CA MET A 1 -7.51 17.39 0.37
C MET A 1 -7.21 16.11 -0.37
N THR A 2 -7.93 15.81 -1.43
CA THR A 2 -7.75 14.59 -2.19
C THR A 2 -6.50 14.68 -3.07
N LEU A 3 -5.61 13.69 -2.99
CA LEU A 3 -4.40 13.60 -3.82
C LEU A 3 -4.76 13.24 -5.27
N ARG A 4 -4.07 13.87 -6.22
CA ARG A 4 -4.29 13.68 -7.67
C ARG A 4 -3.08 13.04 -8.33
N LEU A 5 -3.28 12.50 -9.52
CA LEU A 5 -2.18 12.00 -10.33
C LEU A 5 -1.17 13.12 -10.64
N GLY A 6 0.10 12.86 -10.44
CA GLY A 6 1.18 13.83 -10.60
C GLY A 6 1.49 14.64 -9.34
N ASP A 7 0.63 14.63 -8.32
CA ASP A 7 0.94 15.25 -7.03
C ASP A 7 2.13 14.53 -6.38
N THR A 8 2.89 15.26 -5.58
CA THR A 8 3.93 14.65 -4.75
C THR A 8 3.24 13.91 -3.59
N ALA A 9 3.54 12.62 -3.47
CA ALA A 9 3.08 11.83 -2.34
C ALA A 9 3.60 12.45 -1.03
N PRO A 10 2.73 12.79 -0.07
CA PRO A 10 3.14 13.38 1.18
C PRO A 10 4.14 12.51 1.94
N ASP A 11 5.21 13.12 2.45
CA ASP A 11 6.12 12.43 3.36
C ASP A 11 5.49 12.30 4.75
N PHE A 12 5.88 11.27 5.46
CA PHE A 12 5.44 11.07 6.85
C PHE A 12 6.48 10.30 7.65
N THR A 13 6.40 10.44 8.96
CA THR A 13 7.14 9.60 9.92
C THR A 13 6.13 8.96 10.85
N GLN A 14 6.09 7.61 10.88
CA GLN A 14 5.11 6.88 11.67
C GLN A 14 5.69 5.55 12.17
N ASP A 15 5.12 5.00 13.23
CA ASP A 15 5.44 3.68 13.73
C ASP A 15 4.94 2.60 12.76
N SER A 16 5.58 1.44 12.78
CA SER A 16 5.22 0.31 11.93
C SER A 16 5.57 -1.03 12.57
N SER A 17 5.22 -2.12 11.90
CA SER A 17 5.60 -3.48 12.32
C SER A 17 7.10 -3.74 12.40
N ILE A 18 7.93 -2.88 11.80
CA ILE A 18 9.40 -3.00 11.81
C ILE A 18 10.09 -1.83 12.52
N GLY A 19 9.36 -1.02 13.29
CA GLY A 19 9.83 0.19 13.94
C GLY A 19 9.39 1.45 13.22
N LYS A 20 10.01 2.58 13.55
CA LYS A 20 9.65 3.88 12.97
C LYS A 20 10.13 4.01 11.54
N ILE A 21 9.23 4.41 10.64
CA ILE A 21 9.52 4.64 9.22
C ILE A 21 9.41 6.13 8.91
N LYS A 22 10.43 6.65 8.21
CA LYS A 22 10.38 7.90 7.46
C LYS A 22 10.12 7.54 6.00
N PHE A 23 8.97 7.87 5.49
CA PHE A 23 8.46 7.28 4.26
C PHE A 23 9.33 7.55 3.03
N HIS A 24 9.67 8.80 2.75
CA HIS A 24 10.50 9.13 1.58
C HIS A 24 11.92 8.56 1.68
N GLU A 25 12.50 8.57 2.89
CA GLU A 25 13.81 7.96 3.12
C GLU A 25 13.77 6.43 2.93
N TRP A 26 12.74 5.77 3.49
CA TRP A 26 12.54 4.34 3.33
C TRP A 26 12.29 3.94 1.87
N ALA A 27 11.51 4.72 1.13
CA ALA A 27 11.21 4.48 -0.27
C ALA A 27 12.47 4.57 -1.16
N GLY A 28 13.38 5.51 -0.87
CA GLY A 28 14.60 5.72 -1.65
C GLY A 28 14.28 5.95 -3.12
N ASP A 29 14.99 5.25 -4.01
CA ASP A 29 14.80 5.30 -5.47
C ASP A 29 13.88 4.20 -6.02
N SER A 30 13.13 3.55 -5.16
CA SER A 30 12.18 2.52 -5.56
C SER A 30 10.81 3.10 -5.87
N TRP A 31 10.07 2.41 -6.72
CA TRP A 31 8.62 2.54 -6.79
C TRP A 31 8.00 2.06 -5.48
N VAL A 32 6.83 2.58 -5.14
CA VAL A 32 6.11 2.18 -3.92
C VAL A 32 4.65 1.87 -4.25
N VAL A 33 4.15 0.79 -3.67
CA VAL A 33 2.72 0.51 -3.57
C VAL A 33 2.33 0.72 -2.11
N LEU A 34 1.71 1.85 -1.81
CA LEU A 34 1.15 2.18 -0.50
C LEU A 34 -0.34 1.85 -0.49
N PHE A 35 -0.78 0.98 0.41
CA PHE A 35 -2.18 0.58 0.46
C PHE A 35 -2.71 0.45 1.88
N SER A 36 -3.95 0.87 2.07
CA SER A 36 -4.64 0.76 3.36
C SER A 36 -5.54 -0.46 3.42
N HIS A 37 -5.79 -0.96 4.63
CA HIS A 37 -6.77 -1.99 4.93
C HIS A 37 -7.58 -1.61 6.17
N PRO A 38 -8.86 -2.02 6.26
CA PRO A 38 -9.75 -1.58 7.33
C PRO A 38 -9.33 -1.98 8.73
N ALA A 39 -8.95 -3.24 8.94
CA ALA A 39 -8.55 -3.75 10.26
C ALA A 39 -7.77 -5.05 10.16
N ASP A 40 -6.82 -5.23 11.07
CA ASP A 40 -6.09 -6.48 11.26
C ASP A 40 -7.04 -7.62 11.71
N PHE A 41 -6.63 -8.86 11.48
CA PHE A 41 -7.36 -10.08 11.86
C PHE A 41 -8.75 -10.23 11.22
N THR A 42 -9.02 -9.55 10.10
CA THR A 42 -10.25 -9.73 9.34
C THR A 42 -10.02 -10.66 8.12
N PRO A 43 -11.03 -11.44 7.67
CA PRO A 43 -10.81 -12.44 6.60
C PRO A 43 -10.32 -11.83 5.28
N VAL A 44 -10.95 -10.78 4.79
CA VAL A 44 -10.57 -10.14 3.52
C VAL A 44 -9.19 -9.51 3.60
N CYS A 45 -8.85 -8.84 4.72
CA CYS A 45 -7.54 -8.23 4.91
C CYS A 45 -6.45 -9.31 5.01
N THR A 46 -6.70 -10.41 5.72
CA THR A 46 -5.74 -11.51 5.85
C THR A 46 -5.42 -12.15 4.50
N THR A 47 -6.43 -12.44 3.69
CA THR A 47 -6.22 -13.01 2.35
C THR A 47 -5.55 -12.02 1.40
N GLU A 48 -5.90 -10.76 1.46
CA GLU A 48 -5.33 -9.70 0.62
C GLU A 48 -3.84 -9.44 0.93
N LEU A 49 -3.48 -9.32 2.20
CA LEU A 49 -2.08 -9.17 2.59
C LEU A 49 -1.27 -10.44 2.32
N GLY A 50 -1.85 -11.61 2.53
CA GLY A 50 -1.21 -12.87 2.18
C GLY A 50 -0.92 -13.00 0.69
N LEU A 51 -1.87 -12.58 -0.17
CA LEU A 51 -1.64 -12.53 -1.62
C LEU A 51 -0.55 -11.52 -1.99
N THR A 52 -0.58 -10.33 -1.41
CA THR A 52 0.45 -9.29 -1.61
C THR A 52 1.84 -9.83 -1.21
N ALA A 53 1.93 -10.55 -0.10
CA ALA A 53 3.16 -11.17 0.36
C ALA A 53 3.68 -12.22 -0.65
N LYS A 54 2.81 -13.04 -1.23
CA LYS A 54 3.16 -14.00 -2.28
C LYS A 54 3.65 -13.33 -3.57
N LEU A 55 3.17 -12.11 -3.85
CA LEU A 55 3.58 -11.32 -5.00
C LEU A 55 4.87 -10.51 -4.77
N LYS A 56 5.45 -10.55 -3.57
CA LYS A 56 6.67 -9.81 -3.28
C LYS A 56 7.81 -10.05 -4.28
N PRO A 57 8.12 -11.29 -4.74
CA PRO A 57 9.14 -11.49 -5.76
C PRO A 57 8.83 -10.75 -7.08
N GLU A 58 7.55 -10.61 -7.44
CA GLU A 58 7.15 -9.86 -8.63
C GLU A 58 7.31 -8.35 -8.43
N PHE A 59 7.06 -7.84 -7.24
CA PHE A 59 7.37 -6.45 -6.89
C PHE A 59 8.88 -6.20 -6.90
N ASP A 60 9.66 -7.08 -6.31
CA ASP A 60 11.13 -6.95 -6.24
C ASP A 60 11.77 -6.90 -7.65
N LYS A 61 11.31 -7.73 -8.59
CA LYS A 61 11.77 -7.71 -10.00
C LYS A 61 11.56 -6.36 -10.68
N ARG A 62 10.58 -5.58 -10.24
CA ARG A 62 10.19 -4.29 -10.80
C ARG A 62 10.75 -3.11 -10.01
N ASN A 63 11.61 -3.35 -9.02
CA ASN A 63 12.08 -2.35 -8.07
C ASN A 63 10.91 -1.64 -7.37
N VAL A 64 9.94 -2.39 -6.89
CA VAL A 64 8.76 -1.90 -6.17
C VAL A 64 8.82 -2.36 -4.73
N LYS A 65 8.60 -1.43 -3.79
CA LYS A 65 8.41 -1.71 -2.37
C LYS A 65 6.93 -1.64 -2.04
N ALA A 66 6.40 -2.66 -1.38
CA ALA A 66 5.04 -2.63 -0.84
C ALA A 66 5.05 -2.13 0.61
N ILE A 67 4.05 -1.39 1.01
CA ILE A 67 3.83 -0.92 2.37
C ILE A 67 2.32 -0.83 2.64
N ALA A 68 1.88 -1.55 3.67
CA ALA A 68 0.48 -1.53 4.10
C ALA A 68 0.27 -0.50 5.22
N LEU A 69 -0.98 -0.12 5.45
CA LEU A 69 -1.36 0.81 6.52
C LEU A 69 -2.74 0.48 7.08
N SER A 70 -2.88 0.53 8.39
CA SER A 70 -4.17 0.65 9.06
C SER A 70 -4.06 1.50 10.32
N VAL A 71 -5.19 1.81 10.93
CA VAL A 71 -5.25 2.55 12.22
C VAL A 71 -4.97 1.66 13.43
N ASP A 72 -4.74 0.37 13.24
CA ASP A 72 -4.37 -0.54 14.32
C ASP A 72 -2.95 -0.24 14.85
N PRO A 73 -2.66 -0.53 16.12
CA PRO A 73 -1.34 -0.29 16.71
C PRO A 73 -0.27 -1.30 16.24
N ALA A 74 1.00 -0.94 16.37
CA ALA A 74 2.12 -1.70 15.83
C ALA A 74 2.27 -3.11 16.42
N ASP A 75 1.99 -3.30 17.70
CA ASP A 75 2.02 -4.60 18.37
C ASP A 75 0.99 -5.56 17.78
N LYS A 76 -0.21 -5.05 17.47
CA LYS A 76 -1.27 -5.82 16.79
C LYS A 76 -0.82 -6.24 15.38
N HIS A 77 -0.16 -5.37 14.63
CA HIS A 77 0.41 -5.72 13.33
C HIS A 77 1.43 -6.85 13.42
N VAL A 78 2.31 -6.82 14.41
CA VAL A 78 3.32 -7.87 14.61
C VAL A 78 2.67 -9.23 14.92
N GLU A 79 1.61 -9.24 15.72
CA GLU A 79 0.84 -10.47 16.01
C GLU A 79 0.09 -10.97 14.77
N TRP A 80 -0.53 -10.06 14.02
CA TRP A 80 -1.27 -10.41 12.82
C TRP A 80 -0.37 -10.92 11.69
N ILE A 81 0.84 -10.40 11.54
CA ILE A 81 1.83 -10.93 10.60
C ILE A 81 2.07 -12.42 10.83
N LYS A 82 2.23 -12.85 12.08
CA LYS A 82 2.39 -14.27 12.42
C LYS A 82 1.19 -15.11 11.99
N ASP A 83 -0.01 -14.59 12.18
CA ASP A 83 -1.24 -15.25 11.77
C ASP A 83 -1.37 -15.33 10.24
N ILE A 84 -1.04 -14.26 9.51
CA ILE A 84 -1.00 -14.27 8.03
C ILE A 84 0.00 -15.32 7.53
N GLU A 85 1.21 -15.33 8.08
CA GLU A 85 2.26 -16.27 7.67
C GLU A 85 1.85 -17.72 7.90
N ALA A 86 1.22 -18.01 9.04
CA ALA A 86 0.73 -19.34 9.38
C ALA A 86 -0.44 -19.78 8.48
N THR A 87 -1.43 -18.92 8.28
CA THR A 87 -2.68 -19.24 7.57
C THR A 87 -2.52 -19.19 6.05
N GLN A 88 -1.74 -18.23 5.53
CA GLN A 88 -1.53 -18.03 4.08
C GLN A 88 -0.27 -18.74 3.57
N LYS A 89 0.52 -19.36 4.45
CA LYS A 89 1.78 -20.08 4.13
C LYS A 89 2.73 -19.23 3.29
N THR A 90 3.01 -18.03 3.77
CA THR A 90 3.89 -17.05 3.11
C THR A 90 4.65 -16.26 4.16
N VAL A 91 5.64 -15.48 3.74
CA VAL A 91 6.35 -14.53 4.61
C VAL A 91 5.93 -13.12 4.26
N VAL A 92 5.49 -12.35 5.24
CA VAL A 92 5.15 -10.92 5.06
C VAL A 92 6.43 -10.11 5.05
N GLY A 93 6.99 -9.90 3.87
CA GLY A 93 8.27 -9.21 3.66
C GLY A 93 8.15 -7.71 3.45
N PHE A 94 7.08 -7.07 3.93
CA PHE A 94 6.86 -5.62 3.84
C PHE A 94 6.30 -5.07 5.15
N PRO A 95 6.56 -3.77 5.46
CA PRO A 95 6.06 -3.16 6.69
C PRO A 95 4.57 -2.86 6.65
N ILE A 96 3.95 -2.83 7.83
CA ILE A 96 2.59 -2.35 8.05
C ILE A 96 2.67 -1.13 8.96
N VAL A 97 2.25 0.03 8.45
CA VAL A 97 2.23 1.30 9.20
C VAL A 97 1.10 1.29 10.21
N ALA A 98 1.43 1.67 11.43
CA ALA A 98 0.50 1.78 12.55
C ALA A 98 0.05 3.23 12.72
N ASP A 99 -1.03 3.59 12.03
CA ASP A 99 -1.54 4.96 11.98
C ASP A 99 -2.64 5.21 13.03
N ALA A 100 -2.34 4.92 14.29
CA ALA A 100 -3.31 5.01 15.39
C ALA A 100 -3.83 6.45 15.61
N ASP A 101 -3.02 7.46 15.31
CA ASP A 101 -3.40 8.88 15.37
C ASP A 101 -4.10 9.38 14.09
N LYS A 102 -4.23 8.52 13.08
CA LYS A 102 -4.85 8.82 11.77
C LYS A 102 -4.20 9.96 10.99
N SER A 103 -2.96 10.30 11.30
CA SER A 103 -2.25 11.40 10.64
C SER A 103 -1.97 11.07 9.17
N VAL A 104 -1.48 9.87 8.88
CA VAL A 104 -1.15 9.43 7.53
C VAL A 104 -2.42 9.14 6.72
N SER A 105 -3.38 8.43 7.29
CA SER A 105 -4.65 8.13 6.62
C SER A 105 -5.44 9.40 6.28
N THR A 106 -5.32 10.46 7.07
CA THR A 106 -5.89 11.78 6.76
C THR A 106 -5.15 12.46 5.61
N LEU A 107 -3.80 12.45 5.62
CA LEU A 107 -2.99 13.01 4.52
C LEU A 107 -3.30 12.38 3.17
N TYR A 108 -3.55 11.07 3.15
CA TYR A 108 -3.80 10.29 1.94
C TYR A 108 -5.30 10.09 1.64
N ASP A 109 -6.19 10.76 2.39
CA ASP A 109 -7.65 10.65 2.22
C ASP A 109 -8.16 9.19 2.23
N MET A 110 -7.66 8.41 3.17
CA MET A 110 -7.96 6.98 3.29
C MET A 110 -9.17 6.68 4.20
N ILE A 111 -9.69 7.67 4.90
CA ILE A 111 -10.88 7.54 5.76
C ILE A 111 -12.04 8.21 5.08
N HIS A 112 -13.04 7.44 4.73
CA HIS A 112 -14.27 7.91 4.08
C HIS A 112 -15.43 7.83 5.07
N PRO A 113 -15.93 8.95 5.60
CA PRO A 113 -16.92 8.97 6.68
C PRO A 113 -18.19 8.16 6.40
N ASN A 114 -18.61 8.08 5.14
CA ASN A 114 -19.80 7.30 4.74
C ASN A 114 -19.53 5.77 4.68
N GLN A 115 -18.27 5.35 4.76
CA GLN A 115 -17.88 3.94 4.90
C GLN A 115 -17.54 3.63 6.36
N SER A 116 -16.68 4.44 6.96
CA SER A 116 -16.30 4.36 8.36
C SER A 116 -15.66 5.68 8.79
N ALA A 117 -16.02 6.17 9.96
CA ALA A 117 -15.36 7.34 10.56
C ALA A 117 -14.06 6.98 11.33
N THR A 118 -13.81 5.69 11.55
CA THR A 118 -12.74 5.23 12.44
C THR A 118 -11.71 4.32 11.78
N ALA A 119 -12.04 3.71 10.65
CA ALA A 119 -11.14 2.82 9.91
C ALA A 119 -10.93 3.31 8.48
N THR A 120 -9.81 2.89 7.88
CA THR A 120 -9.52 3.20 6.48
C THR A 120 -10.35 2.34 5.54
N VAL A 121 -10.68 2.89 4.37
CA VAL A 121 -11.15 2.11 3.22
C VAL A 121 -9.95 1.41 2.55
N ARG A 122 -10.18 0.67 1.47
CA ARG A 122 -9.11 -0.01 0.72
C ARG A 122 -8.56 0.90 -0.37
N SER A 123 -7.80 1.92 0.04
CA SER A 123 -7.05 2.78 -0.90
C SER A 123 -5.73 2.14 -1.30
N LEU A 124 -5.27 2.44 -2.51
CA LEU A 124 -3.95 2.05 -3.00
C LEU A 124 -3.40 3.15 -3.88
N PHE A 125 -2.12 3.46 -3.66
CA PHE A 125 -1.36 4.44 -4.45
C PHE A 125 -0.12 3.78 -5.03
N VAL A 126 0.09 3.94 -6.33
CA VAL A 126 1.38 3.66 -6.97
C VAL A 126 2.15 4.97 -7.05
N ILE A 127 3.34 4.98 -6.48
CA ILE A 127 4.20 6.14 -6.34
C ILE A 127 5.53 5.84 -7.04
N ASP A 128 5.99 6.74 -7.91
CA ASP A 128 7.23 6.57 -8.65
C ASP A 128 8.48 6.97 -7.83
N PRO A 129 9.71 6.71 -8.34
CA PRO A 129 10.94 7.11 -7.64
C PRO A 129 11.08 8.60 -7.37
N GLN A 130 10.43 9.47 -8.13
CA GLN A 130 10.37 10.91 -7.89
C GLN A 130 9.28 11.31 -6.89
N LYS A 131 8.67 10.33 -6.23
CA LYS A 131 7.60 10.51 -5.25
C LYS A 131 6.31 11.08 -5.87
N LYS A 132 6.06 10.85 -7.15
CA LYS A 132 4.81 11.26 -7.81
C LYS A 132 3.78 10.14 -7.78
N ILE A 133 2.54 10.51 -7.50
CA ILE A 133 1.39 9.59 -7.55
C ILE A 133 1.07 9.29 -9.01
N ARG A 134 1.12 8.02 -9.39
CA ARG A 134 0.91 7.56 -10.75
C ARG A 134 -0.38 6.76 -10.95
N LEU A 135 -0.91 6.19 -9.88
CA LEU A 135 -2.19 5.46 -9.88
C LEU A 135 -2.84 5.62 -8.51
N THR A 136 -4.15 5.75 -8.50
CA THR A 136 -4.98 5.68 -7.29
C THR A 136 -6.11 4.68 -7.51
N ILE A 137 -6.30 3.76 -6.59
CA ILE A 137 -7.43 2.81 -6.55
C ILE A 137 -8.09 2.94 -5.19
N THR A 138 -9.43 3.00 -5.17
CA THR A 138 -10.20 3.02 -3.92
C THR A 138 -11.36 2.05 -4.02
N TYR A 139 -11.40 1.10 -3.09
CA TYR A 139 -12.45 0.10 -2.97
C TYR A 139 -13.17 0.24 -1.62
N PRO A 140 -14.45 -0.12 -1.55
CA PRO A 140 -15.15 -0.20 -0.29
C PRO A 140 -14.52 -1.26 0.63
N MET A 141 -14.78 -1.14 1.93
CA MET A 141 -14.17 -2.01 2.95
C MET A 141 -14.45 -3.50 2.72
N SER A 142 -15.59 -3.82 2.10
CA SER A 142 -16.04 -5.20 1.88
C SER A 142 -15.38 -5.93 0.71
N THR A 143 -14.67 -5.21 -0.17
CA THR A 143 -14.19 -5.75 -1.45
C THR A 143 -12.67 -5.74 -1.52
N GLY A 144 -12.04 -6.92 -1.67
CA GLY A 144 -10.59 -7.06 -1.88
C GLY A 144 -10.16 -6.55 -3.27
N ARG A 145 -8.93 -6.05 -3.34
CA ARG A 145 -8.34 -5.49 -4.56
C ARG A 145 -7.72 -6.58 -5.45
N ASN A 146 -7.60 -6.29 -6.73
CA ASN A 146 -6.89 -7.13 -7.69
C ASN A 146 -5.43 -6.64 -7.85
N PHE A 147 -4.49 -7.32 -7.21
CA PHE A 147 -3.06 -6.95 -7.28
C PHE A 147 -2.40 -7.33 -8.60
N ASP A 148 -2.98 -8.22 -9.41
CA ASP A 148 -2.50 -8.47 -10.77
C ASP A 148 -2.68 -7.23 -11.65
N GLU A 149 -3.78 -6.48 -11.47
CA GLU A 149 -3.98 -5.19 -12.13
C GLU A 149 -2.95 -4.16 -11.67
N VAL A 150 -2.57 -4.16 -10.41
CA VAL A 150 -1.51 -3.27 -9.90
C VAL A 150 -0.17 -3.56 -10.59
N LEU A 151 0.20 -4.82 -10.73
CA LEU A 151 1.42 -5.24 -11.46
C LEU A 151 1.34 -4.84 -12.94
N ARG A 152 0.20 -5.07 -13.59
CA ARG A 152 -0.01 -4.70 -14.99
C ARG A 152 0.18 -3.19 -15.21
N VAL A 153 -0.39 -2.35 -14.35
CA VAL A 153 -0.26 -0.89 -14.46
C VAL A 153 1.18 -0.45 -14.19
N ILE A 154 1.87 -1.05 -13.21
CA ILE A 154 3.29 -0.75 -12.95
C ILE A 154 4.13 -1.08 -14.19
N ASP A 155 3.93 -2.23 -14.83
CA ASP A 155 4.62 -2.59 -16.06
C ASP A 155 4.37 -1.57 -17.18
N ALA A 156 3.12 -1.13 -17.35
CA ALA A 156 2.76 -0.12 -18.33
C ALA A 156 3.45 1.24 -18.04
N LEU A 157 3.43 1.67 -16.78
CA LEU A 157 4.06 2.93 -16.36
C LEU A 157 5.59 2.90 -16.57
N GLN A 158 6.24 1.82 -16.16
CA GLN A 158 7.69 1.67 -16.32
C GLN A 158 8.08 1.61 -17.80
N LEU A 159 7.27 0.96 -18.64
CA LEU A 159 7.52 0.91 -20.08
C LEU A 159 7.35 2.30 -20.73
N THR A 160 6.27 3.02 -20.43
CA THR A 160 6.04 4.37 -20.97
C THR A 160 7.08 5.37 -20.50
N ASP A 161 7.52 5.30 -19.25
CA ASP A 161 8.60 6.17 -18.74
C ASP A 161 9.93 5.87 -19.42
N GLY A 162 10.26 4.59 -19.65
CA GLY A 162 11.52 4.17 -20.27
C GLY A 162 11.63 4.53 -21.76
N TYR A 163 10.52 4.57 -22.48
CA TYR A 163 10.51 4.78 -23.94
C TYR A 163 9.82 6.08 -24.37
N THR A 164 9.37 6.91 -23.42
CA THR A 164 8.60 8.14 -23.72
C THR A 164 7.38 7.87 -24.61
N LEU A 165 6.75 6.72 -24.42
CA LEU A 165 5.55 6.30 -25.16
C LEU A 165 4.29 6.82 -24.49
N SER A 166 3.33 7.23 -25.33
CA SER A 166 2.02 7.66 -24.90
C SER A 166 0.97 6.66 -25.25
N LEU A 167 0.09 6.13 -24.86
CA LEU A 167 -0.93 5.18 -25.34
C LEU A 167 -0.41 3.73 -25.42
N ILE A 168 -0.06 3.19 -24.25
CA ILE A 168 0.20 1.74 -24.13
C ILE A 168 -0.95 1.08 -23.37
N HIS A 169 -1.41 -0.01 -23.93
CA HIS A 169 -2.30 -0.95 -23.27
C HIS A 169 -1.64 -2.33 -23.22
N ILE A 170 -1.30 -2.78 -22.01
CA ILE A 170 -0.64 -4.04 -21.76
C ILE A 170 -1.60 -5.00 -21.06
#